data_977ff1cb6d41724bc4fe8d60c1ac940d
#
_entry.id   977ff1cb6d41724bc4fe8d60c1ac940d
#
_cell.length_a   1.000
_cell.length_b   1.000
_cell.length_c   1.000
_cell.angle_alpha   90.00
_cell.angle_beta   90.00
_cell.angle_gamma   90.00
#
_symmetry.space_group_name_H-M   'P 1'
#
loop_
_entity.id
_entity.type
_entity.pdbx_description
1 polymer ?
#
loop_
_entity_poly.entity_id
_entity_poly.type
_entity_poly.pdbx_seq_one_letter_code
_entity_poly.pdbx_strand_id
1 'polypeptide(L)'
;MNLLTLHDGELLLRIARSEIADAVAQEPKPLIHHFPFMEEKRGIFVTLTKGGQLRGCIGLPYPVMPLGDAVRQAAISAALEDPRFPPVRKDELTKIHLEVTVLTVPVPVEGDPGDRPNKVIVGKHGLIIRGRGTSGLLLPQVATEYGWDAKTFLDQTCRKAGLAEGSWRDPRVELLTFEGQIFSEPE
;
A
#
# COMPACT_ATOMS: atom_id res chain seq x y z
N MET A 1 6.79 12.35 -11.27
CA MET A 1 6.47 11.25 -10.33
C MET A 1 7.67 10.32 -10.33
N ASN A 2 8.35 10.15 -9.20
CA ASN A 2 9.56 9.32 -9.15
C ASN A 2 9.15 7.86 -8.91
N LEU A 3 9.02 7.10 -10.00
CA LEU A 3 8.70 5.68 -9.93
C LEU A 3 9.98 4.89 -9.59
N LEU A 4 9.82 3.82 -8.82
CA LEU A 4 10.89 2.88 -8.56
C LEU A 4 11.19 2.06 -9.83
N THR A 5 12.45 1.67 -10.01
CA THR A 5 12.85 0.77 -11.09
C THR A 5 12.46 -0.69 -10.77
N LEU A 6 12.50 -1.56 -11.76
CA LEU A 6 12.33 -3.01 -11.52
C LEU A 6 13.38 -3.54 -10.54
N HIS A 7 14.62 -3.07 -10.65
CA HIS A 7 15.69 -3.46 -9.74
C HIS A 7 15.41 -3.03 -8.29
N ASP A 8 14.87 -1.83 -8.07
CA ASP A 8 14.47 -1.38 -6.73
C ASP A 8 13.37 -2.29 -6.15
N GLY A 9 12.40 -2.68 -6.98
CA GLY A 9 11.35 -3.62 -6.62
C GLY A 9 11.87 -5.01 -6.25
N GLU A 10 12.82 -5.55 -7.03
CA GLU A 10 13.49 -6.82 -6.72
C GLU A 10 14.24 -6.77 -5.38
N LEU A 11 14.89 -5.65 -5.07
CA LEU A 11 15.56 -5.45 -3.79
C LEU A 11 14.56 -5.43 -2.64
N LEU A 12 13.41 -4.76 -2.79
CA LEU A 12 12.35 -4.76 -1.77
C LEU A 12 11.78 -6.16 -1.54
N LEU A 13 11.55 -6.94 -2.60
CA LEU A 13 11.12 -8.34 -2.49
C LEU A 13 12.16 -9.19 -1.74
N ARG A 14 13.45 -9.03 -2.05
CA ARG A 14 14.54 -9.74 -1.35
C ARG A 14 14.60 -9.36 0.14
N ILE A 15 14.41 -8.08 0.48
CA ILE A 15 14.33 -7.64 1.88
C ILE A 15 13.14 -8.32 2.55
N ALA A 16 11.94 -8.21 1.98
CA ALA A 16 10.72 -8.79 2.54
C ALA A 16 10.88 -10.31 2.77
N ARG A 17 11.41 -11.04 1.78
CA ARG A 17 11.65 -12.49 1.87
C ARG A 17 12.61 -12.84 3.00
N SER A 18 13.72 -12.11 3.11
CA SER A 18 14.74 -12.38 4.13
C SER A 18 14.23 -12.08 5.54
N GLU A 19 13.43 -11.02 5.71
CA GLU A 19 12.85 -10.68 7.02
C GLU A 19 11.84 -11.75 7.48
N ILE A 20 11.01 -12.26 6.56
CA ILE A 20 10.08 -13.34 6.86
C ILE A 20 10.82 -14.63 7.20
N ALA A 21 11.85 -14.99 6.43
CA ALA A 21 12.63 -16.22 6.66
C ALA A 21 13.36 -16.20 8.02
N ASP A 22 13.95 -15.05 8.38
CA ASP A 22 14.56 -14.87 9.70
C ASP A 22 13.51 -14.94 10.83
N ALA A 23 12.41 -14.22 10.70
CA ALA A 23 11.37 -14.15 11.72
C ALA A 23 10.66 -15.51 11.96
N VAL A 24 10.52 -16.34 10.91
CA VAL A 24 9.81 -17.63 10.95
C VAL A 24 10.74 -18.81 11.23
N ALA A 25 11.97 -18.78 10.70
CA ALA A 25 12.87 -19.94 10.71
C ALA A 25 14.28 -19.64 11.21
N GLN A 26 14.57 -18.41 11.64
CA GLN A 26 15.89 -17.94 12.05
C GLN A 26 16.95 -18.14 10.96
N GLU A 27 16.56 -17.95 9.71
CA GLU A 27 17.47 -18.03 8.57
C GLU A 27 18.35 -16.77 8.52
N PRO A 28 19.64 -16.91 8.19
CA PRO A 28 20.56 -15.76 8.13
C PRO A 28 20.14 -14.79 7.03
N LYS A 29 20.13 -13.49 7.36
CA LYS A 29 19.82 -12.45 6.39
C LYS A 29 20.98 -12.23 5.42
N PRO A 30 20.72 -12.17 4.12
CA PRO A 30 21.74 -11.76 3.16
C PRO A 30 22.15 -10.30 3.40
N LEU A 31 23.41 -9.97 3.12
CA LEU A 31 23.85 -8.59 3.11
C LEU A 31 23.19 -7.88 1.92
N ILE A 32 22.32 -6.92 2.22
CA ILE A 32 21.71 -6.04 1.22
C ILE A 32 22.32 -4.66 1.41
N HIS A 33 22.97 -4.13 0.36
CA HIS A 33 23.50 -2.78 0.40
C HIS A 33 22.36 -1.77 0.54
N HIS A 34 22.67 -0.66 1.19
CA HIS A 34 21.75 0.44 1.32
C HIS A 34 21.72 1.24 0.00
N PHE A 35 20.51 1.58 -0.45
CA PHE A 35 20.27 2.36 -1.66
C PHE A 35 19.48 3.63 -1.33
N PRO A 36 19.70 4.76 -2.05
CA PRO A 36 19.05 6.03 -1.73
C PRO A 36 17.51 5.96 -1.69
N PHE A 37 16.87 5.17 -2.55
CA PHE A 37 15.40 5.03 -2.58
C PHE A 37 14.84 4.43 -1.28
N MET A 38 15.64 3.70 -0.50
CA MET A 38 15.23 3.12 0.78
C MET A 38 14.98 4.17 1.86
N GLU A 39 15.55 5.37 1.71
CA GLU A 39 15.32 6.52 2.61
C GLU A 39 14.04 7.30 2.26
N GLU A 40 13.49 7.09 1.07
CA GLU A 40 12.25 7.74 0.70
C GLU A 40 11.10 7.28 1.59
N LYS A 41 10.29 8.23 2.06
CA LYS A 41 9.08 7.90 2.82
C LYS A 41 7.95 7.63 1.85
N ARG A 42 7.47 6.39 1.82
CA ARG A 42 6.34 5.95 1.00
C ARG A 42 5.46 4.96 1.76
N GLY A 43 4.19 4.92 1.41
CA GLY A 43 3.31 3.84 1.83
C GLY A 43 3.70 2.53 1.13
N ILE A 44 3.49 1.40 1.80
CA ILE A 44 3.83 0.08 1.30
C ILE A 44 2.84 -0.97 1.79
N PHE A 45 2.62 -2.01 0.99
CA PHE A 45 1.93 -3.25 1.39
C PHE A 45 2.79 -4.44 1.03
N VAL A 46 2.79 -5.45 1.87
CA VAL A 46 3.37 -6.76 1.58
C VAL A 46 2.24 -7.78 1.60
N THR A 47 2.07 -8.48 0.49
CA THR A 47 1.05 -9.50 0.29
C THR A 47 1.71 -10.85 0.14
N LEU A 48 1.21 -11.83 0.87
CA LEU A 48 1.60 -13.22 0.79
C LEU A 48 0.47 -14.02 0.18
N THR A 49 0.75 -14.80 -0.83
CA THR A 49 -0.18 -15.78 -1.41
C THR A 49 0.38 -17.18 -1.30
N LYS A 50 -0.50 -18.18 -1.28
CA LYS A 50 -0.15 -19.60 -1.26
C LYS A 50 -1.14 -20.37 -2.13
N GLY A 51 -0.62 -21.01 -3.18
CA GLY A 51 -1.48 -21.66 -4.17
C GLY A 51 -2.48 -20.69 -4.82
N GLY A 52 -2.06 -19.45 -5.07
CA GLY A 52 -2.89 -18.39 -5.67
C GLY A 52 -3.93 -17.77 -4.71
N GLN A 53 -4.00 -18.19 -3.46
CA GLN A 53 -4.92 -17.63 -2.47
C GLN A 53 -4.20 -16.72 -1.48
N LEU A 54 -4.88 -15.68 -1.00
CA LEU A 54 -4.36 -14.77 0.01
C LEU A 54 -3.97 -15.56 1.27
N ARG A 55 -2.75 -15.31 1.78
CA ARG A 55 -2.21 -15.93 2.99
C ARG A 55 -1.82 -14.92 4.08
N GLY A 56 -1.64 -13.68 3.71
CA GLY A 56 -1.39 -12.55 4.59
C GLY A 56 -1.21 -11.28 3.78
N CYS A 57 -1.64 -10.14 4.32
CA CYS A 57 -1.44 -8.84 3.68
C CYS A 57 -1.52 -7.74 4.74
N ILE A 58 -0.40 -7.09 5.00
CA ILE A 58 -0.33 -5.94 5.91
C ILE A 58 0.43 -4.81 5.20
N GLY A 59 0.03 -3.58 5.50
CA GLY A 59 0.66 -2.41 4.95
C GLY A 59 0.72 -1.24 5.91
N LEU A 60 1.61 -0.33 5.56
CA LEU A 60 1.80 0.99 6.15
C LEU A 60 1.43 2.02 5.10
N PRO A 61 0.14 2.41 4.99
CA PRO A 61 -0.34 3.22 3.86
C PRO A 61 0.16 4.68 3.88
N TYR A 62 0.58 5.18 5.04
CA TYR A 62 1.07 6.54 5.18
C TYR A 62 2.61 6.59 5.14
N PRO A 63 3.21 7.62 4.48
CA PRO A 63 4.66 7.75 4.33
C PRO A 63 5.31 8.31 5.62
N VAL A 64 5.27 7.54 6.70
CA VAL A 64 5.73 7.97 8.03
C VAL A 64 7.17 7.58 8.34
N MET A 65 7.70 6.54 7.67
CA MET A 65 9.05 6.03 7.89
C MET A 65 9.77 5.75 6.56
N PRO A 66 11.10 5.57 6.56
CA PRO A 66 11.88 5.17 5.39
C PRO A 66 11.36 3.85 4.79
N LEU A 67 11.35 3.75 3.45
CA LEU A 67 10.81 2.61 2.72
C LEU A 67 11.53 1.29 3.08
N GLY A 68 12.85 1.35 3.32
CA GLY A 68 13.64 0.19 3.74
C GLY A 68 13.16 -0.38 5.09
N ASP A 69 12.78 0.46 6.04
CA ASP A 69 12.23 0.03 7.33
C ASP A 69 10.77 -0.40 7.19
N ALA A 70 10.00 0.34 6.38
CA ALA A 70 8.59 0.05 6.14
C ALA A 70 8.39 -1.34 5.52
N VAL A 71 9.23 -1.75 4.53
CA VAL A 71 9.13 -3.08 3.91
C VAL A 71 9.45 -4.19 4.91
N ARG A 72 10.44 -3.99 5.79
CA ARG A 72 10.81 -4.96 6.84
C ARG A 72 9.64 -5.18 7.80
N GLN A 73 9.10 -4.09 8.32
CA GLN A 73 7.96 -4.15 9.24
C GLN A 73 6.73 -4.77 8.59
N ALA A 74 6.34 -4.32 7.40
CA ALA A 74 5.17 -4.84 6.70
C ALA A 74 5.31 -6.33 6.36
N ALA A 75 6.51 -6.80 6.00
CA ALA A 75 6.79 -8.21 5.71
C ALA A 75 6.58 -9.10 6.93
N ILE A 76 7.16 -8.72 8.07
CA ILE A 76 7.01 -9.46 9.33
C ILE A 76 5.54 -9.47 9.77
N SER A 77 4.88 -8.31 9.76
CA SER A 77 3.47 -8.20 10.16
C SER A 77 2.55 -8.99 9.23
N ALA A 78 2.79 -9.01 7.91
CA ALA A 78 2.01 -9.81 6.96
C ALA A 78 2.15 -11.31 7.21
N ALA A 79 3.33 -11.77 7.65
CA ALA A 79 3.57 -13.18 7.91
C ALA A 79 3.06 -13.64 9.29
N LEU A 80 3.15 -12.79 10.31
CA LEU A 80 2.96 -13.20 11.70
C LEU A 80 1.81 -12.52 12.43
N GLU A 81 1.36 -11.36 11.97
CA GLU A 81 0.45 -10.49 12.71
C GLU A 81 -0.86 -10.16 11.97
N ASP A 82 -1.10 -10.73 10.79
CA ASP A 82 -2.37 -10.57 10.08
C ASP A 82 -3.47 -11.35 10.84
N PRO A 83 -4.46 -10.67 11.45
CA PRO A 83 -5.44 -11.31 12.32
C PRO A 83 -6.38 -12.27 11.58
N ARG A 84 -6.39 -12.25 10.25
CA ARG A 84 -7.22 -13.14 9.42
C ARG A 84 -6.62 -14.54 9.26
N PHE A 85 -5.32 -14.70 9.56
CA PHE A 85 -4.58 -15.93 9.32
C PHE A 85 -3.71 -16.30 10.52
N PRO A 86 -3.44 -17.60 10.76
CA PRO A 86 -2.44 -18.01 11.74
C PRO A 86 -1.04 -17.60 11.25
N PRO A 87 -0.06 -17.39 12.15
CA PRO A 87 1.32 -17.10 11.77
C PRO A 87 1.87 -18.08 10.73
N VAL A 88 2.64 -17.59 9.78
CA VAL A 88 3.31 -18.40 8.75
C VAL A 88 4.30 -19.35 9.44
N ARG A 89 4.30 -20.62 9.01
CA ARG A 89 5.20 -21.66 9.54
C ARG A 89 6.36 -21.92 8.58
N LYS A 90 7.43 -22.51 9.12
CA LYS A 90 8.64 -22.84 8.36
C LYS A 90 8.37 -23.66 7.10
N ASP A 91 7.45 -24.63 7.16
CA ASP A 91 7.08 -25.50 6.02
C ASP A 91 6.28 -24.77 4.93
N GLU A 92 5.88 -23.54 5.16
CA GLU A 92 5.17 -22.68 4.20
C GLU A 92 6.11 -21.74 3.43
N LEU A 93 7.33 -21.47 3.94
CA LEU A 93 8.25 -20.47 3.35
C LEU A 93 8.53 -20.68 1.86
N THR A 94 8.65 -21.94 1.42
CA THR A 94 8.87 -22.29 0.00
C THR A 94 7.61 -22.37 -0.83
N LYS A 95 6.44 -22.21 -0.22
CA LYS A 95 5.11 -22.31 -0.87
C LYS A 95 4.40 -20.98 -0.95
N ILE A 96 4.88 -19.99 -0.21
CA ILE A 96 4.35 -18.62 -0.29
C ILE A 96 5.04 -17.85 -1.41
N HIS A 97 4.27 -17.02 -2.07
CA HIS A 97 4.71 -16.07 -3.09
C HIS A 97 4.49 -14.65 -2.56
N LEU A 98 5.48 -13.77 -2.74
CA LEU A 98 5.45 -12.41 -2.23
C LEU A 98 5.13 -11.41 -3.33
N GLU A 99 4.35 -10.42 -2.96
CA GLU A 99 4.13 -9.20 -3.70
C GLU A 99 4.35 -8.00 -2.78
N VAL A 100 5.05 -6.98 -3.30
CA VAL A 100 5.27 -5.70 -2.64
C VAL A 100 4.61 -4.62 -3.47
N THR A 101 3.67 -3.89 -2.88
CA THR A 101 3.03 -2.73 -3.49
C THR A 101 3.55 -1.46 -2.82
N VAL A 102 4.27 -0.62 -3.56
CA VAL A 102 4.77 0.66 -3.08
C VAL A 102 3.86 1.77 -3.57
N LEU A 103 3.34 2.59 -2.66
CA LEU A 103 2.49 3.72 -3.02
C LEU A 103 3.34 4.89 -3.51
N THR A 104 2.88 5.56 -4.56
CA THR A 104 3.51 6.80 -5.01
C THR A 104 3.27 7.91 -3.99
N VAL A 105 4.09 8.96 -4.04
CA VAL A 105 3.85 10.15 -3.22
C VAL A 105 2.50 10.76 -3.58
N PRO A 106 1.60 10.98 -2.61
CA PRO A 106 0.29 11.57 -2.89
C PRO A 106 0.40 12.97 -3.51
N VAL A 107 -0.40 13.22 -4.54
CA VAL A 107 -0.44 14.49 -5.27
C VAL A 107 -1.78 15.16 -5.06
N PRO A 108 -1.83 16.46 -4.68
CA PRO A 108 -3.07 17.21 -4.56
C PRO A 108 -3.82 17.28 -5.90
N VAL A 109 -5.14 17.14 -5.84
CA VAL A 109 -6.02 17.34 -6.99
C VAL A 109 -6.44 18.81 -7.06
N GLU A 110 -5.79 19.54 -7.95
CA GLU A 110 -6.00 20.97 -8.14
C GLU A 110 -7.30 21.28 -8.91
N GLY A 111 -7.80 22.51 -8.77
CA GLY A 111 -8.93 23.08 -9.52
C GLY A 111 -10.27 23.00 -8.80
N ASP A 112 -11.38 23.16 -9.57
CA ASP A 112 -12.73 23.17 -9.00
C ASP A 112 -13.06 21.87 -8.26
N PRO A 113 -13.45 21.93 -6.98
CA PRO A 113 -13.90 20.75 -6.25
C PRO A 113 -15.05 19.99 -6.91
N GLY A 114 -15.94 20.68 -7.64
CA GLY A 114 -17.04 20.06 -8.37
C GLY A 114 -16.58 19.13 -9.50
N ASP A 115 -15.37 19.35 -10.04
CA ASP A 115 -14.78 18.56 -11.12
C ASP A 115 -13.94 17.38 -10.64
N ARG A 116 -13.79 17.19 -9.34
CA ARG A 116 -12.97 16.10 -8.75
C ARG A 116 -13.35 14.69 -9.25
N PRO A 117 -14.63 14.33 -9.44
CA PRO A 117 -14.97 13.01 -9.98
C PRO A 117 -14.37 12.73 -11.37
N ASN A 118 -14.22 13.75 -12.21
CA ASN A 118 -13.62 13.63 -13.54
C ASN A 118 -12.10 13.45 -13.52
N LYS A 119 -11.46 13.77 -12.40
CA LYS A 119 -10.00 13.65 -12.18
C LYS A 119 -9.60 12.36 -11.47
N VAL A 120 -10.57 11.62 -10.94
CA VAL A 120 -10.35 10.33 -10.28
C VAL A 120 -10.53 9.20 -11.28
N ILE A 121 -9.50 8.36 -11.43
CA ILE A 121 -9.52 7.17 -12.29
C ILE A 121 -9.68 5.95 -11.37
N VAL A 122 -10.88 5.37 -11.38
CA VAL A 122 -11.20 4.16 -10.60
C VAL A 122 -10.31 2.99 -11.05
N GLY A 123 -9.80 2.23 -10.09
CA GLY A 123 -8.87 1.13 -10.32
C GLY A 123 -7.41 1.54 -10.46
N LYS A 124 -7.13 2.83 -10.67
CA LYS A 124 -5.78 3.37 -10.78
C LYS A 124 -5.41 4.23 -9.57
N HIS A 125 -6.27 5.18 -9.24
CA HIS A 125 -6.03 6.12 -8.15
C HIS A 125 -6.52 5.55 -6.82
N GLY A 126 -5.66 5.61 -5.79
CA GLY A 126 -6.08 5.65 -4.41
C GLY A 126 -6.38 7.08 -4.01
N LEU A 127 -7.22 7.28 -3.01
CA LEU A 127 -7.66 8.60 -2.56
C LEU A 127 -7.27 8.84 -1.11
N ILE A 128 -6.82 10.07 -0.84
CA ILE A 128 -6.73 10.61 0.52
C ILE A 128 -7.60 11.86 0.58
N ILE A 129 -8.50 11.91 1.56
CA ILE A 129 -9.29 13.10 1.89
C ILE A 129 -8.84 13.61 3.24
N ARG A 130 -8.56 14.92 3.32
CA ARG A 130 -8.19 15.62 4.55
C ARG A 130 -9.09 16.82 4.74
N GLY A 131 -9.63 16.97 5.94
CA GLY A 131 -10.45 18.13 6.29
C GLY A 131 -10.82 18.13 7.77
N ARG A 132 -11.02 19.30 8.34
CA ARG A 132 -11.46 19.49 9.74
C ARG A 132 -10.59 18.74 10.77
N GLY A 133 -9.28 18.59 10.50
CA GLY A 133 -8.34 17.89 11.38
C GLY A 133 -8.39 16.37 11.27
N THR A 134 -9.15 15.82 10.34
CA THR A 134 -9.27 14.37 10.09
C THR A 134 -8.76 13.97 8.71
N SER A 135 -8.46 12.68 8.52
CA SER A 135 -8.01 12.13 7.24
C SER A 135 -8.55 10.71 7.05
N GLY A 136 -8.85 10.38 5.81
CA GLY A 136 -9.20 9.01 5.40
C GLY A 136 -8.51 8.65 4.10
N LEU A 137 -8.13 7.38 4.00
CA LEU A 137 -7.45 6.81 2.85
C LEU A 137 -8.18 5.55 2.39
N LEU A 138 -8.38 5.44 1.08
CA LEU A 138 -8.82 4.20 0.41
C LEU A 138 -7.89 3.86 -0.75
N LEU A 139 -7.54 2.59 -0.86
CA LEU A 139 -6.67 2.06 -1.91
C LEU A 139 -7.39 1.96 -3.25
N PRO A 140 -6.67 1.95 -4.39
CA PRO A 140 -7.27 1.90 -5.72
C PRO A 140 -8.21 0.72 -5.94
N GLN A 141 -7.85 -0.47 -5.44
CA GLN A 141 -8.60 -1.70 -5.63
C GLN A 141 -9.95 -1.70 -4.91
N VAL A 142 -10.12 -0.93 -3.84
CA VAL A 142 -11.36 -0.91 -3.06
C VAL A 142 -12.56 -0.50 -3.93
N ALA A 143 -12.40 0.53 -4.75
CA ALA A 143 -13.48 0.99 -5.62
C ALA A 143 -13.87 -0.05 -6.69
N THR A 144 -12.90 -0.80 -7.21
CA THR A 144 -13.16 -1.88 -8.18
C THR A 144 -13.83 -3.09 -7.53
N GLU A 145 -13.40 -3.47 -6.33
CA GLU A 145 -13.99 -4.58 -5.57
C GLU A 145 -15.47 -4.37 -5.25
N TYR A 146 -15.84 -3.12 -4.92
CA TYR A 146 -17.23 -2.76 -4.61
C TYR A 146 -18.02 -2.24 -5.81
N GLY A 147 -17.42 -2.14 -7.00
CA GLY A 147 -18.08 -1.63 -8.20
C GLY A 147 -18.47 -0.15 -8.11
N TRP A 148 -17.70 0.67 -7.38
CA TRP A 148 -18.00 2.08 -7.20
C TRP A 148 -17.54 2.90 -8.40
N ASP A 149 -18.34 3.91 -8.75
CA ASP A 149 -17.90 4.98 -9.62
C ASP A 149 -17.03 6.01 -8.86
N ALA A 150 -16.44 6.96 -9.58
CA ALA A 150 -15.56 7.96 -8.99
C ALA A 150 -16.25 8.82 -7.91
N LYS A 151 -17.55 9.14 -8.10
CA LYS A 151 -18.31 9.93 -7.14
C LYS A 151 -18.55 9.14 -5.85
N THR A 152 -19.00 7.90 -5.96
CA THR A 152 -19.19 7.02 -4.82
C THR A 152 -17.89 6.77 -4.09
N PHE A 153 -16.78 6.58 -4.83
CA PHE A 153 -15.45 6.42 -4.23
C PHE A 153 -15.03 7.64 -3.41
N LEU A 154 -15.27 8.85 -3.90
CA LEU A 154 -15.05 10.09 -3.15
C LEU A 154 -15.92 10.18 -1.89
N ASP A 155 -17.21 9.83 -2.01
CA ASP A 155 -18.14 9.83 -0.87
C ASP A 155 -17.71 8.83 0.22
N GLN A 156 -17.31 7.61 -0.17
CA GLN A 156 -16.81 6.60 0.78
C GLN A 156 -15.48 6.99 1.41
N THR A 157 -14.62 7.70 0.67
CA THR A 157 -13.37 8.22 1.22
C THR A 157 -13.64 9.35 2.22
N CYS A 158 -14.66 10.20 2.00
CA CYS A 158 -15.14 11.16 2.99
C CYS A 158 -15.59 10.47 4.28
N ARG A 159 -16.40 9.41 4.16
CA ARG A 159 -16.86 8.61 5.32
C ARG A 159 -15.67 8.01 6.07
N LYS A 160 -14.67 7.47 5.35
CA LYS A 160 -13.44 6.96 5.94
C LYS A 160 -12.67 8.02 6.73
N ALA A 161 -12.72 9.27 6.29
CA ALA A 161 -12.15 10.44 6.98
C ALA A 161 -13.02 10.95 8.14
N GLY A 162 -14.18 10.36 8.41
CA GLY A 162 -15.13 10.85 9.42
C GLY A 162 -15.88 12.11 8.97
N LEU A 163 -15.92 12.39 7.67
CA LEU A 163 -16.65 13.50 7.06
C LEU A 163 -17.97 13.01 6.43
N ALA A 164 -18.93 13.94 6.27
CA ALA A 164 -20.16 13.65 5.55
C ALA A 164 -19.89 13.38 4.06
N GLU A 165 -20.75 12.55 3.44
CA GLU A 165 -20.76 12.38 1.98
C GLU A 165 -20.88 13.73 1.28
N GLY A 166 -20.21 13.88 0.15
CA GLY A 166 -20.17 15.14 -0.59
C GLY A 166 -19.26 16.21 -0.03
N SER A 167 -18.62 16.00 1.13
CA SER A 167 -17.65 16.95 1.70
C SER A 167 -16.46 17.23 0.76
N TRP A 168 -16.17 16.34 -0.17
CA TRP A 168 -15.17 16.54 -1.21
C TRP A 168 -15.46 17.73 -2.15
N ARG A 169 -16.68 18.29 -2.14
CA ARG A 169 -17.04 19.51 -2.87
C ARG A 169 -16.65 20.80 -2.12
N ASP A 170 -16.34 20.69 -0.83
CA ASP A 170 -15.90 21.85 -0.05
C ASP A 170 -14.45 22.19 -0.44
N PRO A 171 -14.14 23.43 -0.86
CA PRO A 171 -12.78 23.83 -1.21
C PRO A 171 -11.79 23.78 -0.04
N ARG A 172 -12.29 23.73 1.21
CA ARG A 172 -11.47 23.55 2.42
C ARG A 172 -11.09 22.10 2.70
N VAL A 173 -11.69 21.16 1.96
CA VAL A 173 -11.35 19.74 2.02
C VAL A 173 -10.33 19.44 0.94
N GLU A 174 -9.16 18.94 1.32
CA GLU A 174 -8.10 18.53 0.42
C GLU A 174 -8.38 17.13 -0.11
N LEU A 175 -8.22 16.94 -1.42
CA LEU A 175 -8.19 15.64 -2.07
C LEU A 175 -6.80 15.42 -2.64
N LEU A 176 -6.19 14.26 -2.33
CA LEU A 176 -4.96 13.79 -2.95
C LEU A 176 -5.21 12.44 -3.62
N THR A 177 -4.52 12.20 -4.73
CA THR A 177 -4.46 10.90 -5.40
C THR A 177 -3.07 10.31 -5.30
N PHE A 178 -3.00 8.98 -5.27
CA PHE A 178 -1.76 8.21 -5.36
C PHE A 178 -2.01 6.95 -6.19
N GLU A 179 -0.93 6.30 -6.61
CA GLU A 179 -0.97 5.03 -7.34
C GLU A 179 -0.15 3.98 -6.60
N GLY A 180 -0.33 2.72 -6.93
CA GLY A 180 0.49 1.60 -6.44
C GLY A 180 1.41 1.08 -7.53
N GLN A 181 2.70 0.93 -7.23
CA GLN A 181 3.63 0.14 -8.04
C GLN A 181 3.73 -1.25 -7.44
N ILE A 182 3.39 -2.27 -8.23
CA ILE A 182 3.36 -3.66 -7.80
C ILE A 182 4.63 -4.35 -8.32
N PHE A 183 5.32 -5.04 -7.41
CA PHE A 183 6.46 -5.90 -7.69
C PHE A 183 6.16 -7.28 -7.11
N SER A 184 6.28 -8.32 -7.93
CA SER A 184 5.99 -9.70 -7.55
C SER A 184 7.21 -10.58 -7.78
N GLU A 185 7.38 -11.60 -6.94
CA GLU A 185 8.36 -12.65 -7.20
C GLU A 185 8.01 -13.37 -8.51
N PRO A 186 8.98 -13.95 -9.23
CA PRO A 186 8.69 -14.82 -10.38
C PRO A 186 7.89 -16.06 -9.92
N GLU A 187 6.98 -16.53 -10.79
CA GLU A 187 6.24 -17.77 -10.59
C GLU A 187 7.15 -19.00 -10.60
#